data_61a6952a3bce0dd2ebaee08b4b5513f1
#
_entry.id   61a6952a3bce0dd2ebaee08b4b5513f1
#
_cell.length_a   1.000
_cell.length_b   1.000
_cell.length_c   1.000
_cell.angle_alpha   90.00
_cell.angle_beta   90.00
_cell.angle_gamma   90.00
#
_symmetry.space_group_name_H-M   'P 1'
#
loop_
_entity.id
_entity.type
_entity.pdbx_description
1 polymer ?
#
loop_
_entity_poly.entity_id
_entity_poly.type
_entity_poly.pdbx_seq_one_letter_code
_entity_poly.pdbx_strand_id
1 'polypeptide(L)'
;MLEVKNIEKAYNGTTVVHIPALTIAPGESVGLVGNNGAGKTTLFRMILDLIRPTKGEVFSKSVNVALAEDWKNYTGSHLDEGFLIDYLTPEEYFKFIGDLHGLSAGDVSERVQPFMDLFNGEILNQKKYIRDFSKGNQKKVGIAAAALSNPELLLLDEPFANLDPSSQIRLKNLLKIFRDRYKTTLLISSHDLSHVTEVCDRIVILEKGVIVQDMETTANTLQELEAYFNV
;
A
#
# COMPACT_ATOMS: atom_id res chain seq x y z
N MET A 1 2.34 -15.41 1.61
CA MET A 1 2.21 -14.42 0.51
C MET A 1 3.54 -13.74 0.23
N LEU A 2 4.13 -13.08 1.22
CA LEU A 2 5.37 -12.34 1.10
C LEU A 2 6.41 -12.83 2.12
N GLU A 3 7.66 -13.01 1.71
CA GLU A 3 8.78 -13.33 2.59
C GLU A 3 9.96 -12.40 2.29
N VAL A 4 10.48 -11.78 3.33
CA VAL A 4 11.69 -10.95 3.31
C VAL A 4 12.77 -11.71 4.07
N LYS A 5 13.94 -11.95 3.45
CA LYS A 5 15.03 -12.75 4.03
C LYS A 5 16.33 -11.97 4.07
N ASN A 6 16.79 -11.65 5.27
CA ASN A 6 18.07 -11.00 5.55
C ASN A 6 18.34 -9.77 4.68
N ILE A 7 17.29 -8.95 4.41
CA ILE A 7 17.48 -7.77 3.58
C ILE A 7 18.23 -6.68 4.30
N GLU A 8 19.14 -6.08 3.57
CA GLU A 8 19.86 -4.88 3.97
C GLU A 8 19.85 -3.89 2.80
N LYS A 9 19.60 -2.64 3.09
CA LYS A 9 19.80 -1.54 2.14
C LYS A 9 20.71 -0.51 2.72
N ALA A 10 21.82 -0.27 2.03
CA ALA A 10 22.77 0.78 2.37
C ALA A 10 22.89 1.79 1.22
N TYR A 11 23.08 3.08 1.58
CA TYR A 11 23.42 4.16 0.68
C TYR A 11 24.70 4.82 1.19
N ASN A 12 25.70 4.94 0.33
CA ASN A 12 27.00 5.55 0.69
C ASN A 12 27.62 4.98 1.97
N GLY A 13 27.51 3.65 2.15
CA GLY A 13 28.03 2.95 3.32
C GLY A 13 27.15 3.03 4.59
N THR A 14 26.06 3.77 4.56
CA THR A 14 25.12 3.87 5.70
C THR A 14 23.93 2.94 5.47
N THR A 15 23.72 1.97 6.36
CA THR A 15 22.57 1.08 6.34
C THR A 15 21.31 1.84 6.76
N VAL A 16 20.28 1.82 5.90
CA VAL A 16 19.00 2.48 6.13
C VAL A 16 17.86 1.50 6.40
N VAL A 17 18.01 0.24 6.00
CA VAL A 17 17.10 -0.87 6.33
C VAL A 17 17.93 -2.12 6.60
N HIS A 18 17.62 -2.81 7.70
CA HIS A 18 18.16 -4.11 8.05
C HIS A 18 17.05 -4.96 8.70
N ILE A 19 16.50 -5.89 7.93
CA ILE A 19 15.40 -6.77 8.37
C ILE A 19 15.82 -8.22 8.16
N PRO A 20 16.12 -8.96 9.24
CA PRO A 20 16.51 -10.36 9.14
C PRO A 20 15.40 -11.24 8.55
N ALA A 21 14.17 -11.04 8.99
CA ALA A 21 13.01 -11.76 8.48
C ALA A 21 11.73 -10.94 8.65
N LEU A 22 10.84 -11.04 7.66
CA LEU A 22 9.45 -10.61 7.74
C LEU A 22 8.63 -11.53 6.83
N THR A 23 7.58 -12.13 7.38
CA THR A 23 6.66 -12.98 6.60
C THR A 23 5.25 -12.44 6.73
N ILE A 24 4.53 -12.36 5.61
CA ILE A 24 3.12 -11.96 5.55
C ILE A 24 2.33 -13.11 4.92
N ALA A 25 1.33 -13.60 5.64
CA ALA A 25 0.49 -14.70 5.17
C ALA A 25 -0.53 -14.22 4.10
N PRO A 26 -1.06 -15.12 3.24
CA PRO A 26 -2.16 -14.78 2.35
C PRO A 26 -3.39 -14.32 3.14
N GLY A 27 -4.02 -13.22 2.70
CA GLY A 27 -5.21 -12.65 3.33
C GLY A 27 -4.95 -11.87 4.64
N GLU A 28 -3.69 -11.80 5.08
CA GLU A 28 -3.31 -11.04 6.27
C GLU A 28 -3.29 -9.54 5.96
N SER A 29 -3.70 -8.71 6.92
CA SER A 29 -3.56 -7.25 6.82
C SER A 29 -2.55 -6.74 7.84
N VAL A 30 -1.45 -6.17 7.34
CA VAL A 30 -0.29 -5.75 8.13
C VAL A 30 -0.09 -4.25 8.02
N GLY A 31 -0.04 -3.58 9.17
CA GLY A 31 0.35 -2.18 9.29
C GLY A 31 1.84 -2.04 9.58
N LEU A 32 2.57 -1.38 8.69
CA LEU A 32 3.98 -1.03 8.88
C LEU A 32 4.07 0.39 9.46
N VAL A 33 4.36 0.49 10.73
CA VAL A 33 4.37 1.74 11.49
C VAL A 33 5.78 2.22 11.76
N GLY A 34 5.98 3.53 11.79
CA GLY A 34 7.26 4.14 12.12
C GLY A 34 7.31 5.61 11.70
N ASN A 35 8.17 6.37 12.35
CA ASN A 35 8.38 7.78 12.05
C ASN A 35 8.85 8.01 10.60
N ASN A 36 8.78 9.25 10.14
CA ASN A 36 9.36 9.63 8.86
C ASN A 36 10.86 9.32 8.85
N GLY A 37 11.33 8.67 7.76
CA GLY A 37 12.71 8.20 7.67
C GLY A 37 13.00 6.85 8.33
N ALA A 38 12.01 6.17 8.93
CA ALA A 38 12.20 4.85 9.54
C ALA A 38 12.57 3.73 8.54
N GLY A 39 12.38 3.97 7.23
CA GLY A 39 12.70 2.99 6.17
C GLY A 39 11.48 2.33 5.51
N LYS A 40 10.25 2.71 5.86
CA LYS A 40 8.99 2.12 5.34
C LYS A 40 8.93 2.10 3.81
N THR A 41 9.05 3.27 3.18
CA THR A 41 9.05 3.41 1.71
C THR A 41 10.22 2.66 1.06
N THR A 42 11.39 2.64 1.71
CA THR A 42 12.56 1.88 1.22
C THR A 42 12.27 0.39 1.22
N LEU A 43 11.64 -0.14 2.27
CA LEU A 43 11.19 -1.54 2.34
C LEU A 43 10.18 -1.84 1.22
N PHE A 44 9.16 -0.99 1.03
CA PHE A 44 8.16 -1.16 -0.03
C PHE A 44 8.81 -1.17 -1.42
N ARG A 45 9.74 -0.26 -1.67
CA ARG A 45 10.47 -0.21 -2.94
C ARG A 45 11.31 -1.48 -3.19
N MET A 46 11.87 -2.10 -2.15
CA MET A 46 12.57 -3.39 -2.29
C MET A 46 11.58 -4.54 -2.54
N ILE A 47 10.43 -4.55 -1.86
CA ILE A 47 9.38 -5.55 -2.08
C ILE A 47 8.86 -5.51 -3.52
N LEU A 48 8.73 -4.33 -4.10
CA LEU A 48 8.26 -4.10 -5.47
C LEU A 48 9.38 -4.12 -6.52
N ASP A 49 10.59 -4.52 -6.14
CA ASP A 49 11.77 -4.55 -7.01
C ASP A 49 12.07 -3.22 -7.73
N LEU A 50 11.59 -2.10 -7.17
CA LEU A 50 11.91 -0.75 -7.67
C LEU A 50 13.35 -0.33 -7.31
N ILE A 51 13.89 -0.90 -6.24
CA ILE A 51 15.30 -0.80 -5.84
C ILE A 51 15.79 -2.17 -5.37
N ARG A 52 17.03 -2.50 -5.71
CA ARG A 52 17.65 -3.75 -5.23
C ARG A 52 18.12 -3.61 -3.78
N PRO A 53 17.91 -4.61 -2.91
CA PRO A 53 18.60 -4.66 -1.64
C PRO A 53 20.11 -4.76 -1.84
N THR A 54 20.89 -4.30 -0.86
CA THR A 54 22.36 -4.48 -0.83
C THR A 54 22.71 -5.92 -0.49
N LYS A 55 21.90 -6.55 0.37
CA LYS A 55 21.98 -7.97 0.72
C LYS A 55 20.57 -8.52 0.92
N GLY A 56 20.45 -9.85 0.84
CA GLY A 56 19.20 -10.57 1.07
C GLY A 56 18.27 -10.55 -0.11
N GLU A 57 17.07 -11.11 0.07
CA GLU A 57 16.11 -11.39 -0.98
C GLU A 57 14.69 -11.18 -0.51
N VAL A 58 13.81 -10.86 -1.46
CA VAL A 58 12.35 -10.79 -1.26
C VAL A 58 11.69 -11.83 -2.14
N PHE A 59 10.73 -12.56 -1.57
CA PHE A 59 9.94 -13.57 -2.28
C PHE A 59 8.46 -13.22 -2.18
N SER A 60 7.76 -13.35 -3.30
CA SER A 60 6.30 -13.32 -3.37
C SER A 60 5.80 -14.67 -3.87
N LYS A 61 4.95 -15.36 -3.10
CA LYS A 61 4.51 -16.74 -3.37
C LYS A 61 5.69 -17.69 -3.70
N SER A 62 6.77 -17.59 -2.93
CA SER A 62 8.01 -18.36 -3.10
C SER A 62 8.82 -18.04 -4.37
N VAL A 63 8.43 -17.03 -5.14
CA VAL A 63 9.15 -16.54 -6.31
C VAL A 63 9.98 -15.33 -5.91
N ASN A 64 11.29 -15.33 -6.21
CA ASN A 64 12.15 -14.19 -5.97
C ASN A 64 11.74 -13.03 -6.88
N VAL A 65 11.31 -11.89 -6.28
CA VAL A 65 10.78 -10.73 -7.03
C VAL A 65 11.83 -10.10 -7.95
N ALA A 66 13.09 -10.34 -7.68
CA ALA A 66 14.21 -9.82 -8.45
C ALA A 66 14.54 -10.65 -9.71
N LEU A 67 14.02 -11.88 -9.80
CA LEU A 67 14.36 -12.86 -10.84
C LEU A 67 13.18 -13.21 -11.75
N ALA A 68 11.96 -12.82 -11.40
CA ALA A 68 10.75 -13.10 -12.17
C ALA A 68 9.79 -11.91 -12.10
N GLU A 69 8.82 -11.90 -13.01
CA GLU A 69 7.83 -10.81 -13.11
C GLU A 69 6.40 -11.25 -12.82
N ASP A 70 6.15 -12.55 -12.67
CA ASP A 70 4.80 -13.12 -12.48
C ASP A 70 4.07 -12.52 -11.28
N TRP A 71 4.81 -12.12 -10.23
CA TRP A 71 4.26 -11.49 -9.04
C TRP A 71 3.58 -10.15 -9.33
N LYS A 72 3.92 -9.46 -10.40
CA LYS A 72 3.28 -8.19 -10.82
C LYS A 72 1.82 -8.38 -11.20
N ASN A 73 1.44 -9.55 -11.71
CA ASN A 73 0.07 -9.84 -12.17
C ASN A 73 -0.96 -9.89 -11.02
N TYR A 74 -0.52 -10.19 -9.80
CA TYR A 74 -1.38 -10.30 -8.62
C TYR A 74 -1.03 -9.29 -7.52
N THR A 75 -0.15 -8.33 -7.82
CA THR A 75 0.28 -7.29 -6.88
C THR A 75 -0.17 -5.91 -7.38
N GLY A 76 -0.88 -5.18 -6.54
CA GLY A 76 -1.17 -3.77 -6.74
C GLY A 76 -0.38 -2.92 -5.77
N SER A 77 -0.02 -1.71 -6.16
CA SER A 77 0.69 -0.80 -5.24
C SER A 77 0.40 0.67 -5.53
N HIS A 78 0.34 1.45 -4.47
CA HIS A 78 0.37 2.91 -4.54
C HIS A 78 1.37 3.43 -3.50
N LEU A 79 2.49 3.97 -3.97
CA LEU A 79 3.56 4.50 -3.11
C LEU A 79 3.54 6.02 -3.04
N ASP A 80 3.34 6.68 -4.19
CA ASP A 80 3.48 8.12 -4.33
C ASP A 80 2.66 8.58 -5.54
N GLU A 81 2.10 9.77 -5.49
CA GLU A 81 1.39 10.37 -6.61
C GLU A 81 2.29 10.59 -7.84
N GLY A 82 3.61 10.66 -7.65
CA GLY A 82 4.59 10.78 -8.74
C GLY A 82 4.62 9.59 -9.70
N PHE A 83 4.03 8.45 -9.33
CA PHE A 83 3.88 7.29 -10.23
C PHE A 83 2.61 7.32 -11.10
N LEU A 84 1.73 8.31 -10.92
CA LEU A 84 0.55 8.46 -11.74
C LEU A 84 0.90 9.03 -13.12
N ILE A 85 0.20 8.57 -14.16
CA ILE A 85 0.23 9.22 -15.47
C ILE A 85 -0.70 10.44 -15.40
N ASP A 86 -0.19 11.52 -14.88
CA ASP A 86 -0.95 12.67 -14.40
C ASP A 86 -1.57 13.56 -15.50
N TYR A 87 -1.17 13.37 -16.76
CA TYR A 87 -1.75 14.02 -17.95
C TYR A 87 -2.94 13.25 -18.55
N LEU A 88 -3.37 12.14 -17.94
CA LEU A 88 -4.62 11.46 -18.26
C LEU A 88 -5.75 11.94 -17.33
N THR A 89 -7.00 11.80 -17.79
CA THR A 89 -8.16 11.85 -16.89
C THR A 89 -8.23 10.57 -16.06
N PRO A 90 -8.94 10.54 -14.91
CA PRO A 90 -9.11 9.31 -14.13
C PRO A 90 -9.67 8.15 -14.96
N GLU A 91 -10.65 8.41 -15.84
CA GLU A 91 -11.26 7.39 -16.68
C GLU A 91 -10.26 6.83 -17.70
N GLU A 92 -9.46 7.69 -18.35
CA GLU A 92 -8.39 7.26 -19.26
C GLU A 92 -7.33 6.45 -18.53
N TYR A 93 -6.99 6.84 -17.30
CA TYR A 93 -6.00 6.14 -16.49
C TYR A 93 -6.52 4.76 -16.05
N PHE A 94 -7.77 4.67 -15.59
CA PHE A 94 -8.37 3.37 -15.25
C PHE A 94 -8.49 2.46 -16.46
N LYS A 95 -8.87 3.02 -17.62
CA LYS A 95 -8.86 2.27 -18.88
C LYS A 95 -7.47 1.75 -19.21
N PHE A 96 -6.43 2.59 -19.14
CA PHE A 96 -5.05 2.20 -19.40
C PHE A 96 -4.59 1.05 -18.48
N ILE A 97 -4.84 1.16 -17.16
CA ILE A 97 -4.53 0.08 -16.22
C ILE A 97 -5.34 -1.19 -16.54
N GLY A 98 -6.61 -1.04 -16.88
CA GLY A 98 -7.46 -2.15 -17.31
C GLY A 98 -6.90 -2.86 -18.54
N ASP A 99 -6.50 -2.11 -19.57
CA ASP A 99 -5.91 -2.65 -20.80
C ASP A 99 -4.62 -3.45 -20.51
N LEU A 100 -3.78 -2.99 -19.57
CA LEU A 100 -2.57 -3.73 -19.14
C LEU A 100 -2.89 -5.08 -18.48
N HIS A 101 -4.05 -5.19 -17.83
CA HIS A 101 -4.53 -6.42 -17.20
C HIS A 101 -5.52 -7.22 -18.05
N GLY A 102 -5.72 -6.83 -19.32
CA GLY A 102 -6.64 -7.51 -20.23
C GLY A 102 -8.12 -7.38 -19.86
N LEU A 103 -8.48 -6.33 -19.12
CA LEU A 103 -9.86 -6.06 -18.69
C LEU A 103 -10.64 -5.37 -19.80
N SER A 104 -11.91 -5.77 -19.99
CA SER A 104 -12.85 -5.03 -20.84
C SER A 104 -13.26 -3.70 -20.18
N ALA A 105 -13.83 -2.79 -20.96
CA ALA A 105 -14.39 -1.55 -20.44
C ALA A 105 -15.51 -1.80 -19.39
N GLY A 106 -16.26 -2.89 -19.57
CA GLY A 106 -17.27 -3.33 -18.61
C GLY A 106 -16.65 -3.77 -17.28
N ASP A 107 -15.58 -4.57 -17.34
CA ASP A 107 -14.84 -5.01 -16.14
C ASP A 107 -14.26 -3.81 -15.39
N VAL A 108 -13.66 -2.86 -16.10
CA VAL A 108 -13.13 -1.62 -15.51
C VAL A 108 -14.21 -0.86 -14.78
N SER A 109 -15.39 -0.67 -15.43
CA SER A 109 -16.53 0.02 -14.82
C SER A 109 -17.02 -0.69 -13.56
N GLU A 110 -17.13 -2.02 -13.58
CA GLU A 110 -17.56 -2.82 -12.42
C GLU A 110 -16.54 -2.72 -11.27
N ARG A 111 -15.24 -2.82 -11.58
CA ARG A 111 -14.17 -2.78 -10.57
C ARG A 111 -13.92 -1.41 -9.97
N VAL A 112 -14.37 -0.35 -10.62
CA VAL A 112 -14.36 1.03 -10.08
C VAL A 112 -15.53 1.26 -9.10
N GLN A 113 -16.64 0.49 -9.18
CA GLN A 113 -17.83 0.70 -8.33
C GLN A 113 -17.53 0.73 -6.82
N PRO A 114 -16.69 -0.14 -6.24
CA PRO A 114 -16.37 -0.10 -4.81
C PRO A 114 -15.75 1.24 -4.35
N PHE A 115 -15.16 2.00 -5.27
CA PHE A 115 -14.52 3.28 -4.97
C PHE A 115 -15.45 4.49 -5.04
N MET A 116 -16.70 4.31 -5.50
CA MET A 116 -17.62 5.44 -5.71
C MET A 116 -17.89 6.24 -4.43
N ASP A 117 -17.99 5.56 -3.28
CA ASP A 117 -18.14 6.23 -1.99
C ASP A 117 -16.88 7.05 -1.64
N LEU A 118 -15.68 6.47 -1.83
CA LEU A 118 -14.41 7.16 -1.62
C LEU A 118 -14.25 8.38 -2.55
N PHE A 119 -14.70 8.28 -3.78
CA PHE A 119 -14.63 9.35 -4.78
C PHE A 119 -15.60 10.49 -4.47
N ASN A 120 -16.70 10.23 -3.79
CA ASN A 120 -17.68 11.22 -3.37
C ASN A 120 -18.17 12.18 -4.49
N GLY A 121 -18.22 11.69 -5.74
CA GLY A 121 -18.60 12.49 -6.91
C GLY A 121 -17.53 13.51 -7.37
N GLU A 122 -16.34 13.52 -6.76
CA GLU A 122 -15.30 14.53 -7.01
C GLU A 122 -14.29 14.12 -8.09
N ILE A 123 -14.28 12.87 -8.55
CA ILE A 123 -13.22 12.30 -9.41
C ILE A 123 -13.72 11.99 -10.81
N LEU A 124 -14.76 11.19 -10.94
CA LEU A 124 -15.27 10.81 -12.27
C LEU A 124 -16.14 11.89 -12.88
N ASN A 125 -16.14 11.94 -14.23
CA ASN A 125 -16.90 12.89 -15.06
C ASN A 125 -16.52 14.36 -14.86
N GLN A 126 -15.36 14.65 -14.27
CA GLN A 126 -14.88 16.02 -14.03
C GLN A 126 -14.21 16.66 -15.25
N LYS A 127 -13.87 15.88 -16.30
CA LYS A 127 -13.15 16.33 -17.50
C LYS A 127 -11.84 17.08 -17.16
N LYS A 128 -11.14 16.62 -16.13
CA LYS A 128 -9.88 17.17 -15.63
C LYS A 128 -8.78 16.11 -15.72
N TYR A 129 -7.55 16.54 -15.96
CA TYR A 129 -6.38 15.69 -15.84
C TYR A 129 -6.08 15.39 -14.36
N ILE A 130 -5.48 14.24 -14.09
CA ILE A 130 -5.14 13.82 -12.71
C ILE A 130 -4.30 14.91 -12.00
N ARG A 131 -3.36 15.56 -12.70
CA ARG A 131 -2.55 16.64 -12.13
C ARG A 131 -3.34 17.87 -11.65
N ASP A 132 -4.55 18.07 -12.15
CA ASP A 132 -5.40 19.23 -11.84
C ASP A 132 -6.29 18.98 -10.60
N PHE A 133 -6.23 17.78 -10.03
CA PHE A 133 -6.91 17.44 -8.77
C PHE A 133 -6.06 17.79 -7.56
N SER A 134 -6.70 17.92 -6.39
CA SER A 134 -6.01 17.98 -5.11
C SER A 134 -5.15 16.73 -4.87
N LYS A 135 -4.12 16.83 -4.04
CA LYS A 135 -3.28 15.68 -3.67
C LYS A 135 -4.09 14.52 -3.09
N GLY A 136 -5.12 14.83 -2.29
CA GLY A 136 -6.05 13.81 -1.77
C GLY A 136 -6.80 13.09 -2.87
N ASN A 137 -7.32 13.80 -3.87
CA ASN A 137 -8.04 13.20 -4.99
C ASN A 137 -7.09 12.44 -5.94
N GLN A 138 -5.86 12.93 -6.18
CA GLN A 138 -4.81 12.16 -6.89
C GLN A 138 -4.54 10.84 -6.18
N LYS A 139 -4.42 10.85 -4.85
CA LYS A 139 -4.23 9.64 -4.04
C LYS A 139 -5.40 8.67 -4.16
N LYS A 140 -6.65 9.16 -4.09
CA LYS A 140 -7.83 8.31 -4.30
C LYS A 140 -7.79 7.61 -5.67
N VAL A 141 -7.41 8.33 -6.74
CA VAL A 141 -7.21 7.75 -8.08
C VAL A 141 -6.12 6.68 -8.07
N GLY A 142 -4.96 6.97 -7.46
CA GLY A 142 -3.85 6.02 -7.38
C GLY A 142 -4.19 4.74 -6.62
N ILE A 143 -4.87 4.85 -5.50
CA ILE A 143 -5.34 3.69 -4.72
C ILE A 143 -6.34 2.86 -5.52
N ALA A 144 -7.30 3.50 -6.21
CA ALA A 144 -8.27 2.81 -7.05
C ALA A 144 -7.59 2.08 -8.21
N ALA A 145 -6.64 2.71 -8.88
CA ALA A 145 -5.87 2.12 -9.96
C ALA A 145 -5.04 0.91 -9.48
N ALA A 146 -4.40 1.02 -8.30
CA ALA A 146 -3.63 -0.08 -7.70
C ALA A 146 -4.49 -1.30 -7.38
N ALA A 147 -5.76 -1.10 -7.03
CA ALA A 147 -6.69 -2.17 -6.70
C ALA A 147 -7.55 -2.64 -7.88
N LEU A 148 -7.44 -2.02 -9.04
CA LEU A 148 -8.32 -2.26 -10.21
C LEU A 148 -8.24 -3.69 -10.74
N SER A 149 -7.07 -4.32 -10.67
CA SER A 149 -6.87 -5.72 -11.09
C SER A 149 -7.43 -6.76 -10.12
N ASN A 150 -8.02 -6.35 -8.99
CA ASN A 150 -8.35 -7.20 -7.84
C ASN A 150 -7.11 -7.99 -7.36
N PRO A 151 -6.06 -7.30 -6.95
CA PRO A 151 -4.80 -7.93 -6.59
C PRO A 151 -4.94 -8.82 -5.35
N GLU A 152 -4.15 -9.90 -5.27
CA GLU A 152 -4.05 -10.73 -4.08
C GLU A 152 -3.18 -10.07 -3.00
N LEU A 153 -2.26 -9.20 -3.43
CA LEU A 153 -1.38 -8.40 -2.55
C LEU A 153 -1.51 -6.91 -2.93
N LEU A 154 -1.89 -6.08 -1.97
CA LEU A 154 -2.00 -4.63 -2.15
C LEU A 154 -1.09 -3.91 -1.17
N LEU A 155 -0.12 -3.15 -1.70
CA LEU A 155 0.80 -2.31 -0.93
C LEU A 155 0.38 -0.85 -1.03
N LEU A 156 0.21 -0.19 0.12
CA LEU A 156 -0.19 1.21 0.18
C LEU A 156 0.75 1.99 1.11
N ASP A 157 1.51 2.92 0.55
CA ASP A 157 2.42 3.77 1.34
C ASP A 157 1.70 5.07 1.73
N GLU A 158 1.51 5.27 3.04
CA GLU A 158 0.83 6.42 3.65
C GLU A 158 -0.53 6.76 2.97
N PRO A 159 -1.46 5.78 2.82
CA PRO A 159 -2.67 5.99 2.03
C PRO A 159 -3.64 7.01 2.64
N PHE A 160 -3.55 7.27 3.94
CA PHE A 160 -4.43 8.20 4.66
C PHE A 160 -3.92 9.65 4.65
N ALA A 161 -2.65 9.86 4.33
CA ALA A 161 -2.05 11.19 4.28
C ALA A 161 -2.69 12.06 3.20
N ASN A 162 -2.90 13.36 3.50
CA ASN A 162 -3.54 14.35 2.63
C ASN A 162 -5.02 14.07 2.29
N LEU A 163 -5.67 13.12 2.96
CA LEU A 163 -7.12 12.92 2.89
C LEU A 163 -7.83 13.71 3.99
N ASP A 164 -9.00 14.25 3.67
CA ASP A 164 -9.91 14.79 4.67
C ASP A 164 -10.48 13.68 5.59
N PRO A 165 -10.96 14.01 6.80
CA PRO A 165 -11.43 13.01 7.76
C PRO A 165 -12.53 12.09 7.21
N SER A 166 -13.42 12.59 6.37
CA SER A 166 -14.49 11.80 5.78
C SER A 166 -13.95 10.80 4.76
N SER A 167 -12.98 11.20 3.95
CA SER A 167 -12.28 10.34 3.00
C SER A 167 -11.43 9.27 3.70
N GLN A 168 -10.80 9.59 4.84
CA GLN A 168 -10.08 8.61 5.65
C GLN A 168 -11.02 7.51 6.16
N ILE A 169 -12.20 7.86 6.67
CA ILE A 169 -13.21 6.89 7.13
C ILE A 169 -13.67 5.99 5.98
N ARG A 170 -13.98 6.58 4.82
CA ARG A 170 -14.39 5.82 3.61
C ARG A 170 -13.29 4.88 3.14
N LEU A 171 -12.03 5.32 3.13
CA LEU A 171 -10.90 4.48 2.76
C LEU A 171 -10.71 3.32 3.75
N LYS A 172 -10.80 3.56 5.07
CA LYS A 172 -10.75 2.49 6.08
C LYS A 172 -11.83 1.42 5.83
N ASN A 173 -13.07 1.84 5.57
CA ASN A 173 -14.17 0.93 5.28
C ASN A 173 -13.91 0.12 4.00
N LEU A 174 -13.39 0.77 2.97
CA LEU A 174 -13.03 0.12 1.71
C LEU A 174 -11.93 -0.94 1.91
N LEU A 175 -10.87 -0.60 2.66
CA LEU A 175 -9.77 -1.54 2.94
C LEU A 175 -10.25 -2.74 3.77
N LYS A 176 -11.18 -2.55 4.71
CA LYS A 176 -11.85 -3.66 5.41
C LYS A 176 -12.62 -4.57 4.46
N ILE A 177 -13.29 -4.00 3.45
CA ILE A 177 -13.96 -4.80 2.40
C ILE A 177 -12.94 -5.62 1.59
N PHE A 178 -11.81 -5.04 1.21
CA PHE A 178 -10.74 -5.77 0.51
C PHE A 178 -10.20 -6.94 1.37
N ARG A 179 -9.94 -6.70 2.64
CA ARG A 179 -9.51 -7.73 3.58
C ARG A 179 -10.57 -8.82 3.76
N ASP A 180 -11.79 -8.44 4.15
CA ASP A 180 -12.79 -9.37 4.64
C ASP A 180 -13.50 -10.12 3.51
N ARG A 181 -13.84 -9.44 2.42
CA ARG A 181 -14.62 -9.99 1.31
C ARG A 181 -13.72 -10.56 0.19
N TYR A 182 -12.70 -9.80 -0.22
CA TYR A 182 -11.84 -10.20 -1.33
C TYR A 182 -10.62 -11.01 -0.87
N LYS A 183 -10.38 -11.09 0.44
CA LYS A 183 -9.21 -11.77 1.04
C LYS A 183 -7.89 -11.25 0.50
N THR A 184 -7.86 -9.99 0.11
CA THR A 184 -6.65 -9.30 -0.31
C THR A 184 -5.68 -9.21 0.86
N THR A 185 -4.43 -9.61 0.63
CA THR A 185 -3.34 -9.36 1.58
C THR A 185 -3.02 -7.87 1.52
N LEU A 186 -3.07 -7.19 2.66
CA LEU A 186 -2.80 -5.76 2.75
C LEU A 186 -1.46 -5.51 3.45
N LEU A 187 -0.62 -4.67 2.87
CA LEU A 187 0.53 -4.09 3.54
C LEU A 187 0.44 -2.57 3.45
N ILE A 188 0.18 -1.94 4.60
CA ILE A 188 -0.14 -0.52 4.70
C ILE A 188 0.90 0.17 5.57
N SER A 189 1.62 1.16 5.05
CA SER A 189 2.46 1.98 5.89
C SER A 189 1.67 3.16 6.47
N SER A 190 2.00 3.56 7.69
CA SER A 190 1.52 4.81 8.28
C SER A 190 2.44 5.29 9.39
N HIS A 191 2.44 6.60 9.59
CA HIS A 191 2.98 7.21 10.81
C HIS A 191 1.84 7.56 11.81
N ASP A 192 0.59 7.43 11.41
CA ASP A 192 -0.59 7.59 12.28
C ASP A 192 -1.09 6.21 12.73
N LEU A 193 -0.98 5.99 14.04
CA LEU A 193 -1.30 4.72 14.69
C LEU A 193 -2.77 4.36 14.61
N SER A 194 -3.65 5.37 14.70
CA SER A 194 -5.11 5.18 14.74
C SER A 194 -5.64 4.55 13.45
N HIS A 195 -5.04 4.90 12.31
CA HIS A 195 -5.49 4.37 11.03
C HIS A 195 -5.17 2.88 10.86
N VAL A 196 -3.96 2.47 11.21
CA VAL A 196 -3.51 1.09 11.01
C VAL A 196 -4.13 0.13 12.02
N THR A 197 -4.32 0.55 13.28
CA THR A 197 -4.96 -0.29 14.31
C THR A 197 -6.43 -0.56 14.03
N GLU A 198 -7.11 0.30 13.27
CA GLU A 198 -8.49 0.07 12.86
C GLU A 198 -8.64 -0.86 11.64
N VAL A 199 -7.61 -1.00 10.80
CA VAL A 199 -7.68 -1.70 9.51
C VAL A 199 -6.88 -2.99 9.51
N CYS A 200 -5.73 -3.02 10.22
CA CYS A 200 -4.77 -4.11 10.15
C CYS A 200 -4.91 -5.08 11.31
N ASP A 201 -4.74 -6.38 11.02
CA ASP A 201 -4.80 -7.46 12.02
C ASP A 201 -3.46 -7.63 12.76
N ARG A 202 -2.37 -7.09 12.18
CA ARG A 202 -1.01 -7.15 12.73
C ARG A 202 -0.28 -5.84 12.49
N ILE A 203 0.50 -5.43 13.46
CA ILE A 203 1.32 -4.20 13.40
C ILE A 203 2.78 -4.58 13.51
N VAL A 204 3.57 -4.07 12.58
CA VAL A 204 5.04 -4.16 12.55
C VAL A 204 5.62 -2.76 12.74
N ILE A 205 6.40 -2.56 13.80
CA ILE A 205 7.04 -1.27 14.08
C ILE A 205 8.43 -1.26 13.51
N LEU A 206 8.70 -0.28 12.65
CA LEU A 206 10.01 -0.05 12.04
C LEU A 206 10.65 1.21 12.62
N GLU A 207 11.84 1.08 13.19
CA GLU A 207 12.65 2.20 13.67
C GLU A 207 14.06 2.11 13.10
N LYS A 208 14.52 3.20 12.49
CA LYS A 208 15.86 3.30 11.90
C LYS A 208 16.24 2.06 11.06
N GLY A 209 15.26 1.58 10.29
CA GLY A 209 15.45 0.45 9.40
C GLY A 209 15.36 -0.94 10.02
N VAL A 210 15.05 -1.07 11.31
CA VAL A 210 14.98 -2.33 12.04
C VAL A 210 13.55 -2.55 12.54
N ILE A 211 13.04 -3.78 12.44
CA ILE A 211 11.80 -4.16 13.10
C ILE A 211 12.07 -4.29 14.60
N VAL A 212 11.40 -3.45 15.39
CA VAL A 212 11.56 -3.43 16.85
C VAL A 212 10.40 -4.12 17.57
N GLN A 213 9.22 -4.15 16.96
CA GLN A 213 8.06 -4.89 17.45
C GLN A 213 7.27 -5.48 16.29
N ASP A 214 6.61 -6.59 16.56
CA ASP A 214 5.74 -7.31 15.63
C ASP A 214 4.66 -7.98 16.47
N MET A 215 3.40 -7.51 16.37
CA MET A 215 2.32 -7.89 17.25
C MET A 215 0.97 -7.99 16.54
N GLU A 216 0.09 -8.86 17.02
CA GLU A 216 -1.31 -8.89 16.60
C GLU A 216 -2.07 -7.66 17.15
N THR A 217 -3.00 -7.16 16.36
CA THR A 217 -3.83 -6.01 16.76
C THR A 217 -4.93 -6.47 17.71
N THR A 218 -4.99 -5.83 18.88
CA THR A 218 -6.01 -6.03 19.92
C THR A 218 -6.75 -4.72 20.20
N ALA A 219 -7.77 -4.76 21.03
CA ALA A 219 -8.48 -3.56 21.47
C ALA A 219 -7.58 -2.53 22.19
N ASN A 220 -6.46 -2.98 22.77
CA ASN A 220 -5.55 -2.12 23.54
C ASN A 220 -4.33 -1.66 22.72
N THR A 221 -4.13 -2.19 21.51
CA THR A 221 -2.91 -1.95 20.72
C THR A 221 -2.67 -0.47 20.47
N LEU A 222 -3.71 0.33 20.22
CA LEU A 222 -3.54 1.77 20.04
C LEU A 222 -2.93 2.43 21.27
N GLN A 223 -3.44 2.14 22.47
CA GLN A 223 -2.92 2.68 23.73
C GLN A 223 -1.48 2.25 24.01
N GLU A 224 -1.16 0.98 23.72
CA GLU A 224 0.19 0.44 23.85
C GLU A 224 1.18 1.15 22.91
N LEU A 225 0.77 1.39 21.67
CA LEU A 225 1.58 2.09 20.68
C LEU A 225 1.73 3.59 21.02
N GLU A 226 0.67 4.26 21.47
CA GLU A 226 0.74 5.64 21.94
C GLU A 226 1.72 5.77 23.12
N ALA A 227 1.64 4.86 24.08
CA ALA A 227 2.58 4.82 25.21
C ALA A 227 4.03 4.56 24.75
N TYR A 228 4.23 3.68 23.77
CA TYR A 228 5.55 3.38 23.21
C TYR A 228 6.19 4.59 22.50
N PHE A 229 5.40 5.32 21.69
CA PHE A 229 5.89 6.50 20.99
C PHE A 229 5.86 7.79 21.83
N ASN A 230 5.40 7.74 23.09
CA ASN A 230 5.21 8.90 23.98
C ASN A 230 4.32 9.99 23.38
N VAL A 231 3.19 9.61 22.77
CA VAL A 231 2.21 10.50 22.15
C VAL A 231 0.97 10.64 23.01
#